data_3aaa32b619e1b4a0b4bcb957a1ca4d6a
#
_entry.id   3aaa32b619e1b4a0b4bcb957a1ca4d6a
#
_cell.length_a   1.000
_cell.length_b   1.000
_cell.length_c   1.000
_cell.angle_alpha   90.00
_cell.angle_beta   90.00
_cell.angle_gamma   90.00
#
_symmetry.space_group_name_H-M   'P 1'
#
loop_
_entity.id
_entity.type
_entity.pdbx_description
1 polymer ?
#
loop_
_entity_poly.entity_id
_entity_poly.type
_entity_poly.pdbx_seq_one_letter_code
_entity_poly.pdbx_strand_id
1 'polypeptide(L)'
;YDALPEIGHGCGHNLICTASMGAANGLASVLDEIGGKAIVYGTPGEENIQSKTLLVSKGAFDEADVAMMVHPTPDQTAIGGRTLAIESVEIDFIGKSSHAGLAPEDGINALDAACAFYQMVNIQKQYYPETNVHGVILETGKKASVIPDFTSLHYLNRAWDMQSIHALKKMMVDCAEAAARMTGCKVKIRPIETNNAAMLSNQIMSKLFAQHLEESGETDLVF
;
A
#
# COMPACT_ATOMS: atom_id res chain seq x y z
N TYR A 1 -14.43 -11.23 3.98
CA TYR A 1 -14.72 -9.80 4.09
C TYR A 1 -14.86 -9.29 5.52
N ASP A 2 -15.07 -10.17 6.49
CA ASP A 2 -15.07 -9.84 7.90
C ASP A 2 -13.61 -9.68 8.38
N ALA A 3 -13.19 -8.46 8.69
CA ALA A 3 -11.79 -8.14 8.89
C ALA A 3 -11.37 -8.06 10.37
N LEU A 4 -12.30 -7.78 11.27
CA LEU A 4 -12.00 -7.50 12.68
C LEU A 4 -12.88 -8.31 13.63
N PRO A 5 -12.30 -9.05 14.60
CA PRO A 5 -13.06 -9.71 15.64
C PRO A 5 -14.00 -8.72 16.35
N GLU A 6 -15.25 -9.14 16.60
CA GLU A 6 -16.31 -8.37 17.28
C GLU A 6 -16.82 -7.12 16.54
N ILE A 7 -16.04 -6.53 15.63
CA ILE A 7 -16.43 -5.36 14.83
C ILE A 7 -16.96 -5.80 13.46
N GLY A 8 -16.43 -6.91 12.92
CA GLY A 8 -16.81 -7.43 11.62
C GLY A 8 -16.27 -6.56 10.49
N HIS A 9 -17.15 -6.02 9.66
CA HIS A 9 -16.81 -5.24 8.48
C HIS A 9 -16.42 -3.79 8.81
N GLY A 10 -15.25 -3.58 9.41
CA GLY A 10 -14.77 -2.24 9.79
C GLY A 10 -14.66 -1.25 8.63
N CYS A 11 -14.50 -1.73 7.40
CA CYS A 11 -14.41 -0.93 6.17
C CYS A 11 -15.68 -0.99 5.30
N GLY A 12 -16.76 -1.65 5.77
CA GLY A 12 -18.03 -1.71 5.07
C GLY A 12 -18.05 -2.59 3.81
N HIS A 13 -17.20 -3.62 3.72
CA HIS A 13 -17.12 -4.48 2.53
C HIS A 13 -18.40 -5.28 2.25
N ASN A 14 -19.24 -5.49 3.26
CA ASN A 14 -20.58 -6.04 3.07
C ASN A 14 -21.48 -5.11 2.25
N LEU A 15 -21.39 -3.79 2.46
CA LEU A 15 -22.11 -2.78 1.67
C LEU A 15 -21.56 -2.71 0.24
N ILE A 16 -20.25 -2.73 0.07
CA ILE A 16 -19.58 -2.76 -1.23
C ILE A 16 -20.04 -3.96 -2.06
N CYS A 17 -20.07 -5.14 -1.44
CA CYS A 17 -20.53 -6.37 -2.09
C CYS A 17 -22.00 -6.27 -2.51
N THR A 18 -22.87 -5.80 -1.60
CA THR A 18 -24.31 -5.65 -1.87
C THR A 18 -24.57 -4.65 -3.00
N ALA A 19 -23.92 -3.49 -2.98
CA ALA A 19 -24.03 -2.48 -4.03
C ALA A 19 -23.58 -3.02 -5.39
N SER A 20 -22.45 -3.73 -5.44
CA SER A 20 -21.93 -4.33 -6.67
C SER A 20 -22.88 -5.40 -7.25
N MET A 21 -23.46 -6.25 -6.40
CA MET A 21 -24.44 -7.25 -6.82
C MET A 21 -25.74 -6.60 -7.31
N GLY A 22 -26.22 -5.56 -6.63
CA GLY A 22 -27.40 -4.80 -7.03
C GLY A 22 -27.21 -4.12 -8.37
N ALA A 23 -26.08 -3.47 -8.57
CA ALA A 23 -25.72 -2.83 -9.85
C ALA A 23 -25.63 -3.84 -11.01
N ALA A 24 -25.02 -5.00 -10.78
CA ALA A 24 -24.95 -6.06 -11.78
C ALA A 24 -26.33 -6.61 -12.15
N ASN A 25 -27.24 -6.79 -11.19
CA ASN A 25 -28.62 -7.21 -11.46
C ASN A 25 -29.39 -6.16 -12.27
N GLY A 26 -29.23 -4.88 -11.91
CA GLY A 26 -29.82 -3.78 -12.69
C GLY A 26 -29.31 -3.75 -14.12
N LEU A 27 -28.00 -3.86 -14.31
CA LEU A 27 -27.39 -3.90 -15.63
C LEU A 27 -27.84 -5.15 -16.44
N ALA A 28 -27.91 -6.31 -15.77
CA ALA A 28 -28.34 -7.55 -16.43
C ALA A 28 -29.75 -7.46 -17.03
N SER A 29 -30.64 -6.66 -16.44
CA SER A 29 -32.02 -6.51 -16.91
C SER A 29 -32.14 -5.79 -18.25
N VAL A 30 -31.09 -5.08 -18.68
CA VAL A 30 -31.08 -4.29 -19.93
C VAL A 30 -30.00 -4.76 -20.93
N LEU A 31 -29.25 -5.80 -20.62
CA LEU A 31 -28.17 -6.29 -21.51
C LEU A 31 -28.69 -6.77 -22.87
N ASP A 32 -29.87 -7.32 -22.92
CA ASP A 32 -30.50 -7.74 -24.18
C ASP A 32 -30.77 -6.56 -25.16
N GLU A 33 -30.94 -5.35 -24.62
CA GLU A 33 -31.18 -4.13 -25.40
C GLU A 33 -29.87 -3.41 -25.76
N ILE A 34 -28.92 -3.33 -24.84
CA ILE A 34 -27.69 -2.54 -25.03
C ILE A 34 -26.48 -3.39 -25.44
N GLY A 35 -26.57 -4.70 -25.31
CA GLY A 35 -25.45 -5.63 -25.52
C GLY A 35 -24.38 -5.51 -24.42
N GLY A 36 -23.29 -6.27 -24.59
CA GLY A 36 -22.16 -6.25 -23.70
C GLY A 36 -22.20 -7.37 -22.63
N LYS A 37 -21.45 -7.20 -21.57
CA LYS A 37 -21.27 -8.19 -20.52
C LYS A 37 -21.13 -7.50 -19.15
N ALA A 38 -21.84 -7.95 -18.16
CA ALA A 38 -21.66 -7.55 -16.77
C ALA A 38 -20.89 -8.63 -15.99
N ILE A 39 -19.83 -8.27 -15.31
CA ILE A 39 -19.01 -9.18 -14.53
C ILE A 39 -18.90 -8.64 -13.11
N VAL A 40 -19.14 -9.49 -12.12
CA VAL A 40 -18.88 -9.18 -10.72
C VAL A 40 -17.65 -9.95 -10.25
N TYR A 41 -16.63 -9.22 -9.83
CA TYR A 41 -15.41 -9.81 -9.30
C TYR A 41 -15.47 -9.88 -7.76
N GLY A 42 -15.47 -11.09 -7.21
CA GLY A 42 -15.24 -11.31 -5.79
C GLY A 42 -13.75 -11.17 -5.47
N THR A 43 -13.41 -10.25 -4.57
CA THR A 43 -12.01 -9.95 -4.21
C THR A 43 -11.77 -10.15 -2.71
N PRO A 44 -11.84 -11.40 -2.19
CA PRO A 44 -11.65 -11.69 -0.76
C PRO A 44 -10.20 -11.43 -0.34
N GLY A 45 -9.99 -11.14 0.94
CA GLY A 45 -8.67 -10.89 1.51
C GLY A 45 -8.10 -9.52 1.16
N GLU A 46 -8.93 -8.54 0.87
CA GLU A 46 -8.48 -7.20 0.49
C GLU A 46 -7.67 -6.54 1.60
N GLU A 47 -8.14 -6.61 2.86
CA GLU A 47 -7.51 -5.99 4.03
C GLU A 47 -6.16 -6.64 4.44
N ASN A 48 -5.92 -7.88 4.03
CA ASN A 48 -4.73 -8.63 4.45
C ASN A 48 -3.69 -8.79 3.33
N ILE A 49 -4.14 -9.19 2.13
CA ILE A 49 -3.23 -9.54 1.03
C ILE A 49 -3.41 -8.65 -0.20
N GLN A 50 -4.26 -7.62 -0.10
CA GLN A 50 -4.54 -6.70 -1.21
C GLN A 50 -4.88 -7.46 -2.51
N SER A 51 -5.84 -8.37 -2.41
CA SER A 51 -6.18 -9.35 -3.45
C SER A 51 -6.46 -8.74 -4.82
N LYS A 52 -6.99 -7.50 -4.88
CA LYS A 52 -7.24 -6.79 -6.14
C LYS A 52 -5.95 -6.62 -6.96
N THR A 53 -4.86 -6.18 -6.34
CA THR A 53 -3.57 -6.02 -7.00
C THR A 53 -3.03 -7.36 -7.51
N LEU A 54 -3.19 -8.42 -6.72
CA LEU A 54 -2.82 -9.77 -7.15
C LEU A 54 -3.66 -10.24 -8.34
N LEU A 55 -4.96 -9.99 -8.35
CA LEU A 55 -5.86 -10.33 -9.45
C LEU A 55 -5.51 -9.56 -10.73
N VAL A 56 -5.22 -8.24 -10.61
CA VAL A 56 -4.72 -7.44 -11.73
C VAL A 56 -3.43 -8.04 -12.31
N SER A 57 -2.47 -8.39 -11.47
CA SER A 57 -1.20 -8.96 -11.93
C SER A 57 -1.33 -10.32 -12.64
N LYS A 58 -2.47 -10.99 -12.45
CA LYS A 58 -2.81 -12.26 -13.11
C LYS A 58 -3.76 -12.11 -14.29
N GLY A 59 -4.07 -10.87 -14.70
CA GLY A 59 -4.93 -10.58 -15.84
C GLY A 59 -6.43 -10.83 -15.60
N ALA A 60 -6.86 -10.92 -14.34
CA ALA A 60 -8.28 -11.22 -14.05
C ALA A 60 -9.25 -10.15 -14.57
N PHE A 61 -8.78 -8.93 -14.78
CA PHE A 61 -9.60 -7.80 -15.26
C PHE A 61 -9.36 -7.45 -16.74
N ASP A 62 -8.54 -8.24 -17.47
CA ASP A 62 -8.15 -7.91 -18.85
C ASP A 62 -9.34 -7.94 -19.85
N GLU A 63 -10.43 -8.61 -19.50
CA GLU A 63 -11.66 -8.64 -20.29
C GLU A 63 -12.62 -7.46 -19.99
N ALA A 64 -12.33 -6.62 -19.01
CA ALA A 64 -13.20 -5.52 -18.62
C ALA A 64 -12.76 -4.21 -19.27
N ASP A 65 -13.66 -3.56 -20.01
CA ASP A 65 -13.40 -2.23 -20.58
C ASP A 65 -13.45 -1.14 -19.50
N VAL A 66 -14.29 -1.32 -18.49
CA VAL A 66 -14.48 -0.40 -17.36
C VAL A 66 -14.71 -1.18 -16.07
N ALA A 67 -14.30 -0.59 -14.95
CA ALA A 67 -14.57 -1.11 -13.63
C ALA A 67 -15.05 -0.01 -12.69
N MET A 68 -15.99 -0.34 -11.81
CA MET A 68 -16.48 0.58 -10.77
C MET A 68 -16.74 -0.16 -9.47
N MET A 69 -16.65 0.61 -8.39
CA MET A 69 -16.95 0.16 -7.03
C MET A 69 -17.43 1.35 -6.22
N VAL A 70 -18.40 1.13 -5.35
CA VAL A 70 -18.81 2.10 -4.34
C VAL A 70 -18.19 1.70 -3.02
N HIS A 71 -17.45 2.61 -2.39
CA HIS A 71 -16.83 2.39 -1.08
C HIS A 71 -17.46 3.32 -0.04
N PRO A 72 -17.95 2.83 1.08
CA PRO A 72 -18.47 3.69 2.16
C PRO A 72 -17.40 4.67 2.66
N THR A 73 -17.83 5.89 2.91
CA THR A 73 -17.03 6.95 3.56
C THR A 73 -17.81 7.55 4.72
N PRO A 74 -17.16 8.01 5.80
CA PRO A 74 -17.88 8.47 6.99
C PRO A 74 -18.57 9.82 6.82
N ASP A 75 -18.03 10.72 5.99
CA ASP A 75 -18.34 12.15 6.11
C ASP A 75 -18.92 12.79 4.86
N GLN A 76 -18.83 12.14 3.69
CA GLN A 76 -19.22 12.77 2.42
C GLN A 76 -19.43 11.76 1.30
N THR A 77 -20.23 12.15 0.30
CA THR A 77 -20.34 11.38 -0.95
C THR A 77 -19.32 11.91 -1.96
N ALA A 78 -18.17 11.23 -2.05
CA ALA A 78 -17.09 11.61 -2.96
C ALA A 78 -17.20 10.87 -4.30
N ILE A 79 -17.10 11.61 -5.41
CA ILE A 79 -17.22 11.10 -6.76
C ILE A 79 -15.86 11.03 -7.44
N GLY A 80 -15.46 9.82 -7.82
CA GLY A 80 -14.13 9.61 -8.39
C GLY A 80 -13.04 9.79 -7.35
N GLY A 81 -12.09 10.66 -7.62
CA GLY A 81 -10.99 10.95 -6.70
C GLY A 81 -9.66 10.34 -7.16
N ARG A 82 -8.63 10.62 -6.40
CA ARG A 82 -7.29 10.08 -6.59
C ARG A 82 -6.86 9.36 -5.32
N THR A 83 -6.27 8.20 -5.47
CA THR A 83 -5.58 7.51 -4.38
C THR A 83 -4.08 7.55 -4.61
N LEU A 84 -3.32 7.59 -3.52
CA LEU A 84 -1.87 7.46 -3.60
C LEU A 84 -1.50 6.02 -3.98
N ALA A 85 -0.47 5.88 -4.79
CA ALA A 85 0.25 4.63 -4.89
C ALA A 85 0.95 4.33 -3.56
N ILE A 86 1.02 3.07 -3.20
CA ILE A 86 1.59 2.61 -1.92
C ILE A 86 2.60 1.49 -2.21
N GLU A 87 3.76 1.58 -1.57
CA GLU A 87 4.74 0.51 -1.50
C GLU A 87 5.11 0.23 -0.05
N SER A 88 5.02 -1.03 0.34
CA SER A 88 5.41 -1.52 1.67
C SER A 88 6.70 -2.34 1.54
N VAL A 89 7.71 -2.01 2.33
CA VAL A 89 9.03 -2.63 2.25
C VAL A 89 9.62 -2.87 3.64
N GLU A 90 10.22 -4.02 3.81
CA GLU A 90 10.98 -4.38 5.01
C GLU A 90 12.47 -4.44 4.68
N ILE A 91 13.28 -3.83 5.54
CA ILE A 91 14.72 -3.76 5.40
C ILE A 91 15.37 -4.45 6.61
N ASP A 92 16.06 -5.55 6.35
CA ASP A 92 16.77 -6.33 7.36
C ASP A 92 18.27 -6.06 7.25
N PHE A 93 18.87 -5.55 8.33
CA PHE A 93 20.32 -5.51 8.49
C PHE A 93 20.77 -6.72 9.30
N ILE A 94 21.78 -7.40 8.78
CA ILE A 94 22.35 -8.62 9.35
C ILE A 94 23.82 -8.37 9.65
N GLY A 95 24.16 -8.36 10.90
CA GLY A 95 25.49 -8.13 11.44
C GLY A 95 26.08 -9.39 12.10
N LYS A 96 26.81 -9.17 13.17
CA LYS A 96 27.45 -10.21 13.99
C LYS A 96 27.45 -9.82 15.46
N SER A 97 26.94 -10.69 16.31
CA SER A 97 26.88 -10.49 17.75
C SER A 97 28.27 -10.58 18.40
N SER A 98 28.51 -9.76 19.40
CA SER A 98 29.68 -9.83 20.30
C SER A 98 29.38 -9.20 21.64
N HIS A 99 30.29 -9.37 22.62
CA HIS A 99 30.15 -8.71 23.91
C HIS A 99 30.62 -7.26 23.82
N ALA A 100 29.70 -6.31 24.00
CA ALA A 100 29.94 -4.88 23.76
C ALA A 100 31.06 -4.26 24.64
N GLY A 101 31.36 -4.83 25.82
CA GLY A 101 32.40 -4.31 26.73
C GLY A 101 33.72 -5.08 26.71
N LEU A 102 33.75 -6.29 26.11
CA LEU A 102 34.93 -7.13 26.14
C LEU A 102 35.60 -7.33 24.77
N ALA A 103 34.80 -7.39 23.72
CA ALA A 103 35.25 -7.63 22.35
C ALA A 103 34.33 -6.94 21.33
N PRO A 104 34.13 -5.60 21.43
CA PRO A 104 33.25 -4.88 20.48
C PRO A 104 33.77 -4.97 19.04
N GLU A 105 35.10 -5.07 18.85
CA GLU A 105 35.76 -5.18 17.55
C GLU A 105 35.44 -6.48 16.78
N ASP A 106 34.99 -7.50 17.49
CA ASP A 106 34.56 -8.76 16.89
C ASP A 106 33.10 -8.72 16.36
N GLY A 107 32.36 -7.67 16.71
CA GLY A 107 30.96 -7.47 16.33
C GLY A 107 30.78 -6.69 15.05
N ILE A 108 29.57 -6.82 14.46
CA ILE A 108 29.06 -5.97 13.38
C ILE A 108 27.66 -5.53 13.83
N ASN A 109 27.51 -4.26 14.15
CA ASN A 109 26.29 -3.75 14.77
C ASN A 109 25.20 -3.49 13.74
N ALA A 110 24.15 -4.32 13.72
CA ALA A 110 23.01 -4.16 12.82
C ALA A 110 22.13 -2.93 13.20
N LEU A 111 22.11 -2.52 14.47
CA LEU A 111 21.39 -1.33 14.89
C LEU A 111 22.05 -0.05 14.36
N ASP A 112 23.38 0.01 14.33
CA ASP A 112 24.10 1.17 13.76
C ASP A 112 23.78 1.32 12.26
N ALA A 113 23.71 0.20 11.53
CA ALA A 113 23.29 0.19 10.12
C ALA A 113 21.86 0.73 9.95
N ALA A 114 20.94 0.27 10.80
CA ALA A 114 19.55 0.73 10.78
C ALA A 114 19.43 2.23 11.12
N CYS A 115 20.16 2.72 12.11
CA CYS A 115 20.20 4.13 12.47
C CYS A 115 20.76 4.99 11.32
N ALA A 116 21.86 4.56 10.71
CA ALA A 116 22.45 5.25 9.57
C ALA A 116 21.48 5.30 8.37
N PHE A 117 20.85 4.18 8.03
CA PHE A 117 19.81 4.10 7.01
C PHE A 117 18.65 5.07 7.32
N TYR A 118 18.10 5.04 8.52
CA TYR A 118 17.01 5.91 8.94
C TYR A 118 17.36 7.39 8.76
N GLN A 119 18.57 7.80 9.14
CA GLN A 119 19.07 9.16 8.98
C GLN A 119 19.22 9.53 7.49
N MET A 120 19.79 8.65 6.68
CA MET A 120 19.95 8.90 5.24
C MET A 120 18.61 9.06 4.54
N VAL A 121 17.62 8.22 4.84
CA VAL A 121 16.26 8.36 4.30
C VAL A 121 15.65 9.70 4.71
N ASN A 122 15.79 10.12 5.97
CA ASN A 122 15.28 11.42 6.43
C ASN A 122 15.96 12.62 5.76
N ILE A 123 17.24 12.51 5.40
CA ILE A 123 17.96 13.52 4.62
C ILE A 123 17.45 13.54 3.17
N GLN A 124 17.28 12.37 2.56
CA GLN A 124 16.94 12.24 1.14
C GLN A 124 15.48 12.59 0.84
N LYS A 125 14.54 12.28 1.72
CA LYS A 125 13.10 12.47 1.44
C LYS A 125 12.70 13.91 1.09
N GLN A 126 13.47 14.92 1.51
CA GLN A 126 13.24 16.33 1.14
C GLN A 126 13.35 16.60 -0.36
N TYR A 127 14.04 15.74 -1.10
CA TYR A 127 14.21 15.85 -2.55
C TYR A 127 13.10 15.15 -3.36
N TYR A 128 12.12 14.58 -2.65
CA TYR A 128 10.97 13.89 -3.24
C TYR A 128 9.67 14.59 -2.79
N PRO A 129 9.37 15.76 -3.37
CA PRO A 129 8.17 16.52 -3.00
C PRO A 129 6.90 15.71 -3.33
N GLU A 130 5.82 16.01 -2.61
CA GLU A 130 4.51 15.37 -2.77
C GLU A 130 4.52 13.85 -2.53
N THR A 131 5.53 13.34 -1.84
CA THR A 131 5.62 11.95 -1.42
C THR A 131 5.56 11.84 0.11
N ASN A 132 5.21 10.65 0.58
CA ASN A 132 5.18 10.35 2.00
C ASN A 132 6.03 9.11 2.26
N VAL A 133 7.08 9.27 3.07
CA VAL A 133 8.00 8.19 3.45
C VAL A 133 8.02 8.10 4.97
N HIS A 134 7.52 7.00 5.49
CA HIS A 134 7.47 6.75 6.93
C HIS A 134 7.90 5.31 7.25
N GLY A 135 8.65 5.15 8.34
CA GLY A 135 9.13 3.83 8.76
C GLY A 135 9.31 3.72 10.26
N VAL A 136 9.34 2.49 10.72
CA VAL A 136 9.55 2.11 12.12
C VAL A 136 10.60 1.00 12.22
N ILE A 137 11.25 0.90 13.37
CA ILE A 137 12.09 -0.25 13.71
C ILE A 137 11.17 -1.30 14.34
N LEU A 138 11.10 -2.49 13.73
CA LEU A 138 10.28 -3.60 14.21
C LEU A 138 11.01 -4.44 15.25
N GLU A 139 12.28 -4.74 14.97
CA GLU A 139 13.09 -5.60 15.82
C GLU A 139 14.52 -5.08 15.89
N THR A 140 15.13 -5.21 17.06
CA THR A 140 16.52 -4.86 17.30
C THR A 140 17.03 -5.60 18.56
N GLY A 141 18.28 -5.34 18.96
CA GLY A 141 18.91 -5.95 20.13
C GLY A 141 18.14 -5.74 21.44
N LYS A 142 18.27 -6.72 22.36
CA LYS A 142 17.52 -6.78 23.63
C LYS A 142 18.35 -6.41 24.88
N LYS A 143 19.68 -6.40 24.78
CA LYS A 143 20.59 -6.12 25.91
C LYS A 143 21.72 -5.19 25.48
N ALA A 144 21.96 -4.14 26.26
CA ALA A 144 23.03 -3.18 25.99
C ALA A 144 24.45 -3.76 26.04
N SER A 145 24.63 -4.91 26.69
CA SER A 145 25.92 -5.62 26.76
C SER A 145 26.23 -6.49 25.53
N VAL A 146 25.33 -6.56 24.57
CA VAL A 146 25.47 -7.41 23.37
C VAL A 146 25.28 -6.55 22.14
N ILE A 147 26.24 -6.60 21.21
CA ILE A 147 26.11 -5.95 19.90
C ILE A 147 25.03 -6.66 19.09
N PRO A 148 23.99 -5.93 18.60
CA PRO A 148 22.91 -6.54 17.84
C PRO A 148 23.40 -7.08 16.49
N ASP A 149 23.10 -8.34 16.21
CA ASP A 149 23.40 -9.03 14.95
C ASP A 149 22.24 -8.99 13.96
N PHE A 150 21.08 -8.47 14.37
CA PHE A 150 19.91 -8.32 13.52
C PHE A 150 19.10 -7.08 13.90
N THR A 151 18.66 -6.34 12.89
CA THR A 151 17.69 -5.24 13.04
C THR A 151 16.80 -5.18 11.79
N SER A 152 15.49 -5.14 11.98
CA SER A 152 14.50 -5.01 10.92
C SER A 152 13.75 -3.70 11.03
N LEU A 153 13.52 -3.06 9.88
CA LEU A 153 12.71 -1.86 9.74
C LEU A 153 11.60 -2.11 8.72
N HIS A 154 10.46 -1.50 8.97
CA HIS A 154 9.34 -1.47 8.03
C HIS A 154 9.10 -0.05 7.56
N TYR A 155 9.01 0.15 6.26
CA TYR A 155 8.71 1.44 5.62
C TYR A 155 7.50 1.35 4.72
N LEU A 156 6.72 2.43 4.73
CA LEU A 156 5.60 2.64 3.85
C LEU A 156 5.85 3.91 3.04
N ASN A 157 5.92 3.74 1.73
CA ASN A 157 6.09 4.82 0.76
C ASN A 157 4.75 5.10 0.08
N ARG A 158 4.41 6.39 -0.07
CA ARG A 158 3.22 6.83 -0.80
C ARG A 158 3.56 7.96 -1.75
N ALA A 159 2.95 7.94 -2.94
CA ALA A 159 3.11 8.98 -3.95
C ALA A 159 1.89 9.03 -4.88
N TRP A 160 1.73 10.14 -5.60
CA TRP A 160 0.61 10.32 -6.53
C TRP A 160 0.75 9.54 -7.85
N ASP A 161 1.91 8.97 -8.11
CA ASP A 161 2.20 8.20 -9.32
C ASP A 161 3.26 7.11 -9.09
N MET A 162 3.31 6.15 -10.01
CA MET A 162 4.24 5.02 -9.93
C MET A 162 5.70 5.41 -10.23
N GLN A 163 5.94 6.49 -10.98
CA GLN A 163 7.30 6.96 -11.24
C GLN A 163 7.96 7.44 -9.94
N SER A 164 7.21 8.21 -9.14
CA SER A 164 7.65 8.65 -7.82
C SER A 164 7.88 7.48 -6.85
N ILE A 165 7.01 6.46 -6.86
CA ILE A 165 7.22 5.23 -6.07
C ILE A 165 8.52 4.53 -6.47
N HIS A 166 8.78 4.37 -7.77
CA HIS A 166 10.02 3.75 -8.25
C HIS A 166 11.26 4.57 -7.86
N ALA A 167 11.17 5.89 -7.89
CA ALA A 167 12.26 6.77 -7.45
C ALA A 167 12.51 6.66 -5.94
N LEU A 168 11.45 6.61 -5.12
CA LEU A 168 11.57 6.37 -3.68
C LEU A 168 12.19 5.00 -3.39
N LYS A 169 11.76 3.97 -4.08
CA LYS A 169 12.33 2.63 -3.95
C LYS A 169 13.84 2.63 -4.23
N LYS A 170 14.23 3.26 -5.33
CA LYS A 170 15.65 3.36 -5.67
C LYS A 170 16.42 4.10 -4.57
N MET A 171 15.94 5.23 -4.10
CA MET A 171 16.55 5.98 -3.00
C MET A 171 16.72 5.12 -1.74
N MET A 172 15.71 4.35 -1.37
CA MET A 172 15.77 3.47 -0.19
C MET A 172 16.79 2.35 -0.37
N VAL A 173 16.85 1.73 -1.55
CA VAL A 173 17.87 0.72 -1.87
C VAL A 173 19.27 1.31 -1.75
N ASP A 174 19.52 2.47 -2.35
CA ASP A 174 20.81 3.17 -2.32
C ASP A 174 21.22 3.51 -0.86
N CYS A 175 20.28 3.98 -0.04
CA CYS A 175 20.54 4.27 1.38
C CYS A 175 20.85 3.00 2.18
N ALA A 176 20.09 1.92 1.96
CA ALA A 176 20.27 0.67 2.68
C ALA A 176 21.61 0.00 2.34
N GLU A 177 21.99 -0.01 1.08
CA GLU A 177 23.31 -0.50 0.64
C GLU A 177 24.45 0.36 1.16
N ALA A 178 24.29 1.69 1.20
CA ALA A 178 25.30 2.58 1.77
C ALA A 178 25.49 2.35 3.26
N ALA A 179 24.40 2.20 4.03
CA ALA A 179 24.45 1.87 5.45
C ALA A 179 25.12 0.52 5.70
N ALA A 180 24.78 -0.49 4.91
CA ALA A 180 25.37 -1.82 5.01
C ALA A 180 26.88 -1.78 4.72
N ARG A 181 27.31 -1.08 3.66
CA ARG A 181 28.74 -0.92 3.34
C ARG A 181 29.51 -0.20 4.45
N MET A 182 28.95 0.86 5.02
CA MET A 182 29.59 1.64 6.08
C MET A 182 29.82 0.84 7.35
N THR A 183 28.88 -0.03 7.69
CA THR A 183 28.89 -0.78 8.96
C THR A 183 29.44 -2.21 8.83
N GLY A 184 29.63 -2.71 7.62
CA GLY A 184 30.00 -4.10 7.34
C GLY A 184 28.84 -5.10 7.44
N CYS A 185 27.60 -4.62 7.61
CA CYS A 185 26.41 -5.47 7.62
C CYS A 185 26.08 -6.02 6.22
N LYS A 186 25.32 -7.12 6.21
CA LYS A 186 24.54 -7.50 5.02
C LYS A 186 23.18 -6.85 5.11
N VAL A 187 22.58 -6.56 3.95
CA VAL A 187 21.20 -6.03 3.87
C VAL A 187 20.33 -6.93 3.01
N LYS A 188 19.07 -7.13 3.44
CA LYS A 188 18.01 -7.73 2.65
C LYS A 188 16.84 -6.77 2.59
N ILE A 189 16.30 -6.57 1.40
CA ILE A 189 15.12 -5.71 1.17
C ILE A 189 14.03 -6.60 0.60
N ARG A 190 12.87 -6.62 1.24
CA ARG A 190 11.74 -7.49 0.89
C ARG A 190 10.47 -6.65 0.77
N PRO A 191 9.67 -6.81 -0.27
CA PRO A 191 8.30 -6.32 -0.24
C PRO A 191 7.52 -7.12 0.82
N ILE A 192 6.69 -6.44 1.62
CA ILE A 192 5.85 -7.13 2.63
C ILE A 192 4.48 -7.41 2.06
N GLU A 193 3.93 -6.44 1.34
CA GLU A 193 2.58 -6.47 0.80
C GLU A 193 2.61 -6.23 -0.71
N THR A 194 1.48 -6.49 -1.34
CA THR A 194 1.30 -6.16 -2.75
C THR A 194 1.23 -4.64 -2.88
N ASN A 195 2.10 -4.07 -3.72
CA ASN A 195 2.10 -2.63 -3.96
C ASN A 195 0.85 -2.22 -4.73
N ASN A 196 0.20 -1.15 -4.29
CA ASN A 196 -0.96 -0.59 -4.99
C ASN A 196 -0.54 0.57 -5.88
N ALA A 197 -0.97 0.54 -7.14
CA ALA A 197 -0.85 1.69 -8.02
C ALA A 197 -1.81 2.82 -7.60
N ALA A 198 -1.47 4.05 -7.97
CA ALA A 198 -2.38 5.17 -7.82
C ALA A 198 -3.64 4.96 -8.68
N MET A 199 -4.79 5.33 -8.15
CA MET A 199 -6.04 5.26 -8.89
C MET A 199 -6.12 6.38 -9.92
N LEU A 200 -6.53 6.02 -11.14
CA LEU A 200 -6.88 6.94 -12.21
C LEU A 200 -8.41 6.95 -12.36
N SER A 201 -9.05 7.99 -11.87
CA SER A 201 -10.49 8.14 -12.02
C SER A 201 -10.88 8.42 -13.47
N ASN A 202 -11.87 7.68 -13.96
CA ASN A 202 -12.48 7.95 -15.24
C ASN A 202 -13.47 9.12 -15.11
N GLN A 203 -13.09 10.28 -15.60
CA GLN A 203 -13.85 11.54 -15.47
C GLN A 203 -15.26 11.46 -16.11
N ILE A 204 -15.41 10.70 -17.21
CA ILE A 204 -16.71 10.57 -17.88
C ILE A 204 -17.64 9.73 -17.00
N MET A 205 -17.16 8.58 -16.53
CA MET A 205 -17.94 7.72 -15.64
C MET A 205 -18.29 8.43 -14.33
N SER A 206 -17.34 9.17 -13.74
CA SER A 206 -17.57 9.94 -12.52
C SER A 206 -18.69 10.97 -12.69
N LYS A 207 -18.70 11.71 -13.79
CA LYS A 207 -19.76 12.69 -14.09
C LYS A 207 -21.13 12.04 -14.29
N LEU A 208 -21.19 10.93 -15.03
CA LEU A 208 -22.44 10.19 -15.22
C LEU A 208 -22.97 9.63 -13.89
N PHE A 209 -22.07 9.09 -13.07
CA PHE A 209 -22.44 8.58 -11.76
C PHE A 209 -22.97 9.68 -10.84
N ALA A 210 -22.32 10.85 -10.82
CA ALA A 210 -22.80 12.02 -10.07
C ALA A 210 -24.20 12.46 -10.53
N GLN A 211 -24.43 12.57 -11.83
CA GLN A 211 -25.74 12.93 -12.38
C GLN A 211 -26.83 11.95 -11.90
N HIS A 212 -26.58 10.66 -11.94
CA HIS A 212 -27.57 9.66 -11.48
C HIS A 212 -27.79 9.68 -9.96
N LEU A 213 -26.79 10.05 -9.18
CA LEU A 213 -26.96 10.25 -7.74
C LEU A 213 -27.83 11.49 -7.47
N GLU A 214 -27.61 12.61 -8.18
CA GLU A 214 -28.44 13.81 -8.09
C GLU A 214 -29.90 13.54 -8.47
N GLU A 215 -30.11 12.80 -9.57
CA GLU A 215 -31.45 12.34 -10.00
C GLU A 215 -32.13 11.44 -8.96
N SER A 216 -31.34 10.75 -8.14
CA SER A 216 -31.83 9.91 -7.03
C SER A 216 -32.04 10.70 -5.71
N GLY A 217 -31.73 12.01 -5.71
CA GLY A 217 -31.93 12.92 -4.58
C GLY A 217 -30.72 13.16 -3.70
N GLU A 218 -29.54 12.66 -4.07
CA GLU A 218 -28.28 12.97 -3.38
C GLU A 218 -27.75 14.33 -3.82
N THR A 219 -27.46 15.23 -2.88
CA THR A 219 -27.10 16.63 -3.18
C THR A 219 -25.72 17.06 -2.67
N ASP A 220 -25.13 16.30 -1.76
CA ASP A 220 -23.85 16.65 -1.11
C ASP A 220 -22.68 15.92 -1.77
N LEU A 221 -22.52 16.13 -3.08
CA LEU A 221 -21.46 15.50 -3.86
C LEU A 221 -20.17 16.32 -3.86
N VAL A 222 -19.03 15.64 -3.64
CA VAL A 222 -17.68 16.21 -3.69
C VAL A 222 -16.88 15.52 -4.80
N PHE A 223 -16.14 16.32 -5.61
CA PHE A 223 -15.32 15.87 -6.74
C PHE A 223 -13.82 16.01 -6.48
#